data_33fa76a68aaf05a8e1db079a854deeb3
#
_entry.id   33fa76a68aaf05a8e1db079a854deeb3
#
_cell.length_a   1.000
_cell.length_b   1.000
_cell.length_c   1.000
_cell.angle_alpha   90.00
_cell.angle_beta   90.00
_cell.angle_gamma   90.00
#
_symmetry.space_group_name_H-M   'P 1'
#
loop_
_entity.id
_entity.type
_entity.pdbx_description
1 polymer ?
#
loop_
_entity_poly.entity_id
_entity_poly.type
_entity_poly.pdbx_seq_one_letter_code
_entity_poly.pdbx_strand_id
1 'polypeptide(L)'
;MSSPAFSRPMAIRQLDRLCLVAALLCPVFLVHGRGIAEAMIDITAVGFLLRSAIGHDWLWLRTGWVPVALFWWGWTAVCSLPVGPFGIGGWPGFGQALATLRFLVFAASLQHGVLAEQRPRRLMRGLLVAACVYIAAQLLLQAVTGHNLFGDPRFHDGTLTGPYDKPRASAPLSRLLLPVMLVASAWIAGHAVAVKRSRRWWLLAVSVLPLLAGLALMVLAGQRMPLLLVLLGLVVSGLLLRRLRFPLLAALVAAPVLVAISAFVSPRSFAHLVVLFSTQMHDFPNSPYGLIYNRAVAIAIANPLTGLGFDGFRNGCGLPVYFQDWPPWSPGNGDGGGAAICVQHAHNHALQALTDSGVIGLALFWAMVVAWLVALGRGLSRGQGGMQQAWRVGLFAAVFIHEWPIASASAFTNMPLGGWFFLLLGTGLAEASRNVRYPVQTAATAYIQPNTDSEKQDG
;
A
#
# COMPACT_ATOMS: atom_id res chain seq x y z
N MET A 1 -15.76 43.28 -22.19
CA MET A 1 -16.23 42.04 -21.61
C MET A 1 -15.27 41.60 -20.51
N SER A 2 -15.55 41.96 -19.28
CA SER A 2 -14.74 41.58 -18.12
C SER A 2 -15.07 40.12 -17.78
N SER A 3 -14.10 39.21 -17.97
CA SER A 3 -14.20 37.83 -17.48
C SER A 3 -14.62 37.86 -16.01
N PRO A 4 -15.59 37.05 -15.57
CA PRO A 4 -15.96 36.99 -14.16
C PRO A 4 -14.73 36.48 -13.39
N ALA A 5 -14.12 37.36 -12.60
CA ALA A 5 -13.03 37.01 -11.70
C ALA A 5 -13.55 35.90 -10.76
N PHE A 6 -13.17 34.68 -10.99
CA PHE A 6 -13.46 33.53 -10.12
C PHE A 6 -12.92 33.88 -8.74
N SER A 7 -13.82 34.11 -7.77
CA SER A 7 -13.38 34.49 -6.44
C SER A 7 -12.49 33.36 -5.88
N ARG A 8 -11.33 33.70 -5.32
CA ARG A 8 -10.35 32.75 -4.72
C ARG A 8 -11.00 31.67 -3.85
N PRO A 9 -12.00 31.98 -2.99
CA PRO A 9 -12.71 30.96 -2.20
C PRO A 9 -13.56 29.99 -3.04
N MET A 10 -14.06 30.40 -4.21
CA MET A 10 -14.81 29.54 -5.10
C MET A 10 -13.91 28.52 -5.81
N ALA A 11 -12.76 28.97 -6.33
CA ALA A 11 -11.78 28.09 -6.96
C ALA A 11 -11.28 27.00 -6.00
N ILE A 12 -10.93 27.36 -4.77
CA ILE A 12 -10.51 26.40 -3.73
C ILE A 12 -11.60 25.36 -3.50
N ARG A 13 -12.86 25.77 -3.30
CA ARG A 13 -13.97 24.83 -3.08
C ARG A 13 -14.20 23.87 -4.25
N GLN A 14 -14.02 24.34 -5.49
CA GLN A 14 -14.15 23.48 -6.66
C GLN A 14 -13.03 22.46 -6.76
N LEU A 15 -11.78 22.87 -6.47
CA LEU A 15 -10.63 21.96 -6.41
C LEU A 15 -10.81 20.91 -5.30
N ASP A 16 -11.27 21.31 -4.11
CA ASP A 16 -11.55 20.38 -3.02
C ASP A 16 -12.61 19.33 -3.41
N ARG A 17 -13.68 19.75 -4.12
CA ARG A 17 -14.71 18.82 -4.63
C ARG A 17 -14.16 17.89 -5.70
N LEU A 18 -13.38 18.43 -6.64
CA LEU A 18 -12.76 17.63 -7.70
C LEU A 18 -11.83 16.56 -7.12
N CYS A 19 -10.92 16.97 -6.21
CA CYS A 19 -10.02 16.05 -5.51
C CYS A 19 -10.79 14.99 -4.71
N LEU A 20 -11.88 15.37 -4.05
CA LEU A 20 -12.74 14.44 -3.31
C LEU A 20 -13.37 13.38 -4.23
N VAL A 21 -13.97 13.81 -5.34
CA VAL A 21 -14.62 12.92 -6.29
C VAL A 21 -13.58 11.97 -6.91
N ALA A 22 -12.46 12.52 -7.39
CA ALA A 22 -11.38 11.72 -7.97
C ALA A 22 -10.83 10.67 -6.98
N ALA A 23 -10.54 11.07 -5.74
CA ALA A 23 -10.05 10.15 -4.72
C ALA A 23 -11.07 9.07 -4.34
N LEU A 24 -12.38 9.38 -4.27
CA LEU A 24 -13.42 8.40 -3.98
C LEU A 24 -13.67 7.43 -5.15
N LEU A 25 -13.43 7.84 -6.38
CA LEU A 25 -13.52 6.98 -7.56
C LEU A 25 -12.28 6.08 -7.72
N CYS A 26 -11.15 6.45 -7.14
CA CYS A 26 -9.89 5.73 -7.28
C CYS A 26 -10.01 4.22 -6.93
N PRO A 27 -10.63 3.76 -5.81
CA PRO A 27 -10.80 2.34 -5.51
C PRO A 27 -11.53 1.56 -6.61
N VAL A 28 -12.52 2.17 -7.26
CA VAL A 28 -13.31 1.53 -8.33
C VAL A 28 -12.44 1.26 -9.55
N PHE A 29 -11.68 2.26 -9.98
CA PHE A 29 -10.83 2.17 -11.17
C PHE A 29 -9.52 1.41 -10.91
N LEU A 30 -9.06 1.31 -9.68
CA LEU A 30 -7.95 0.42 -9.31
C LEU A 30 -8.31 -1.06 -9.52
N VAL A 31 -9.59 -1.40 -9.52
CA VAL A 31 -10.05 -2.76 -9.86
C VAL A 31 -10.12 -2.95 -11.38
N HIS A 32 -10.74 -2.02 -12.14
CA HIS A 32 -11.11 -2.27 -13.53
C HIS A 32 -10.64 -1.24 -14.56
N GLY A 33 -9.82 -0.28 -14.18
CA GLY A 33 -9.46 0.80 -15.12
C GLY A 33 -8.12 1.44 -14.78
N ARG A 34 -7.02 0.70 -14.97
CA ARG A 34 -5.67 1.16 -14.60
C ARG A 34 -5.37 2.59 -15.04
N GLY A 35 -5.60 2.94 -16.31
CA GLY A 35 -5.33 4.28 -16.83
C GLY A 35 -6.24 5.35 -16.20
N ILE A 36 -7.52 5.02 -15.95
CA ILE A 36 -8.45 5.93 -15.27
C ILE A 36 -8.03 6.09 -13.80
N ALA A 37 -7.59 5.03 -13.14
CA ALA A 37 -7.07 5.12 -11.76
C ALA A 37 -5.83 6.03 -11.68
N GLU A 38 -4.92 5.94 -12.65
CA GLU A 38 -3.78 6.86 -12.76
C GLU A 38 -4.25 8.31 -12.89
N ALA A 39 -5.20 8.58 -13.79
CA ALA A 39 -5.78 9.91 -13.94
C ALA A 39 -6.46 10.42 -12.66
N MET A 40 -7.14 9.56 -11.89
CA MET A 40 -7.75 9.95 -10.60
C MET A 40 -6.68 10.32 -9.56
N ILE A 41 -5.56 9.60 -9.52
CA ILE A 41 -4.42 9.94 -8.67
C ILE A 41 -3.82 11.29 -9.09
N ASP A 42 -3.61 11.49 -10.39
CA ASP A 42 -3.02 12.72 -10.94
C ASP A 42 -3.92 13.93 -10.70
N ILE A 43 -5.23 13.82 -10.94
CA ILE A 43 -6.20 14.88 -10.68
C ILE A 43 -6.19 15.25 -9.20
N THR A 44 -6.15 14.25 -8.30
CA THR A 44 -6.13 14.50 -6.86
C THR A 44 -4.82 15.17 -6.44
N ALA A 45 -3.67 14.72 -6.95
CA ALA A 45 -2.36 15.28 -6.61
C ALA A 45 -2.20 16.71 -7.16
N VAL A 46 -2.47 16.93 -8.45
CA VAL A 46 -2.36 18.25 -9.09
C VAL A 46 -3.39 19.22 -8.51
N GLY A 47 -4.64 18.79 -8.32
CA GLY A 47 -5.68 19.61 -7.72
C GLY A 47 -5.32 20.07 -6.31
N PHE A 48 -4.69 19.20 -5.50
CA PHE A 48 -4.19 19.55 -4.17
C PHE A 48 -3.04 20.55 -4.21
N LEU A 49 -2.09 20.41 -5.14
CA LEU A 49 -1.01 21.39 -5.32
C LEU A 49 -1.56 22.74 -5.75
N LEU A 50 -2.49 22.79 -6.72
CA LEU A 50 -3.14 24.03 -7.15
C LEU A 50 -3.91 24.68 -6.00
N ARG A 51 -4.66 23.89 -5.21
CA ARG A 51 -5.32 24.38 -4.00
C ARG A 51 -4.34 25.01 -3.02
N SER A 52 -3.21 24.33 -2.77
CA SER A 52 -2.17 24.82 -1.88
C SER A 52 -1.52 26.09 -2.40
N ALA A 53 -1.29 26.22 -3.70
CA ALA A 53 -0.74 27.43 -4.34
C ALA A 53 -1.72 28.60 -4.24
N ILE A 54 -3.01 28.40 -4.59
CA ILE A 54 -4.04 29.43 -4.51
C ILE A 54 -4.30 29.85 -3.05
N GLY A 55 -4.31 28.88 -2.13
CA GLY A 55 -4.54 29.08 -0.70
C GLY A 55 -3.32 29.59 0.06
N HIS A 56 -2.13 29.55 -0.52
CA HIS A 56 -0.82 29.73 0.15
C HIS A 56 -0.65 28.81 1.38
N ASP A 57 -1.24 27.61 1.33
CA ASP A 57 -1.19 26.63 2.39
C ASP A 57 -0.19 25.51 2.07
N TRP A 58 1.04 25.71 2.50
CA TRP A 58 2.16 24.79 2.32
C TRP A 58 2.60 24.12 3.64
N LEU A 59 1.79 24.25 4.70
CA LEU A 59 2.14 23.68 6.01
C LEU A 59 2.26 22.16 5.99
N TRP A 60 1.57 21.48 5.08
CA TRP A 60 1.65 20.05 4.89
C TRP A 60 3.05 19.56 4.53
N LEU A 61 3.89 20.40 3.86
CA LEU A 61 5.30 20.09 3.56
C LEU A 61 6.13 19.88 4.82
N ARG A 62 5.72 20.45 5.96
CA ARG A 62 6.40 20.31 7.26
C ARG A 62 5.96 19.07 8.03
N THR A 63 5.02 18.27 7.53
CA THR A 63 4.60 17.01 8.13
C THR A 63 5.76 16.03 8.12
N GLY A 64 6.11 15.44 9.27
CA GLY A 64 7.39 14.75 9.50
C GLY A 64 7.82 13.69 8.49
N TRP A 65 6.89 13.01 7.79
CA TRP A 65 7.24 12.05 6.75
C TRP A 65 7.47 12.70 5.37
N VAL A 66 6.86 13.87 5.10
CA VAL A 66 6.90 14.51 3.78
C VAL A 66 8.32 14.96 3.38
N PRO A 67 9.09 15.68 4.21
CA PRO A 67 10.45 16.04 3.86
C PRO A 67 11.32 14.83 3.55
N VAL A 68 11.21 13.76 4.34
CA VAL A 68 11.99 12.53 4.13
C VAL A 68 11.65 11.89 2.78
N ALA A 69 10.36 11.83 2.45
CA ALA A 69 9.90 11.31 1.16
C ALA A 69 10.36 12.18 -0.03
N LEU A 70 10.39 13.50 0.15
CA LEU A 70 10.92 14.43 -0.87
C LEU A 70 12.42 14.29 -1.04
N PHE A 71 13.19 14.04 0.02
CA PHE A 71 14.62 13.75 -0.10
C PHE A 71 14.87 12.45 -0.87
N TRP A 72 14.12 11.37 -0.56
CA TRP A 72 14.21 10.13 -1.32
C TRP A 72 13.87 10.34 -2.81
N TRP A 73 12.76 11.03 -3.09
CA TRP A 73 12.35 11.34 -4.46
C TRP A 73 13.39 12.20 -5.19
N GLY A 74 13.87 13.27 -4.56
CA GLY A 74 14.86 14.16 -5.13
C GLY A 74 16.17 13.44 -5.46
N TRP A 75 16.64 12.58 -4.55
CA TRP A 75 17.83 11.75 -4.78
C TRP A 75 17.64 10.80 -5.97
N THR A 76 16.49 10.09 -6.01
CA THR A 76 16.18 9.20 -7.13
C THR A 76 16.10 9.97 -8.46
N ALA A 77 15.53 11.17 -8.46
CA ALA A 77 15.50 12.04 -9.65
C ALA A 77 16.91 12.45 -10.08
N VAL A 78 17.79 12.82 -9.14
CA VAL A 78 19.20 13.15 -9.44
C VAL A 78 19.93 11.96 -10.06
N CYS A 79 19.78 10.76 -9.46
CA CYS A 79 20.38 9.53 -10.00
C CYS A 79 19.83 9.14 -11.39
N SER A 80 18.64 9.64 -11.76
CA SER A 80 17.99 9.36 -13.05
C SER A 80 18.32 10.37 -14.14
N LEU A 81 19.07 11.44 -13.82
CA LEU A 81 19.50 12.42 -14.83
C LEU A 81 20.38 11.72 -15.89
N PRO A 82 20.08 11.86 -17.20
CA PRO A 82 20.83 11.19 -18.25
C PRO A 82 22.14 11.95 -18.56
N VAL A 83 23.02 12.07 -17.55
CA VAL A 83 24.29 12.81 -17.63
C VAL A 83 25.43 11.93 -17.14
N GLY A 84 26.42 11.66 -17.96
CA GLY A 84 27.58 10.83 -17.64
C GLY A 84 27.17 9.38 -17.35
N PRO A 85 27.63 8.76 -16.25
CA PRO A 85 27.32 7.38 -15.91
C PRO A 85 25.93 7.21 -15.25
N PHE A 86 25.19 8.29 -15.04
CA PHE A 86 23.89 8.30 -14.37
C PHE A 86 22.73 8.08 -15.35
N GLY A 87 21.60 7.59 -14.86
CA GLY A 87 20.34 7.60 -15.58
C GLY A 87 20.37 6.86 -16.91
N ILE A 88 20.79 5.57 -16.92
CA ILE A 88 20.85 4.76 -18.16
C ILE A 88 19.47 4.61 -18.84
N GLY A 89 18.36 4.90 -18.16
CA GLY A 89 17.01 4.97 -18.72
C GLY A 89 16.76 6.19 -19.61
N GLY A 90 17.72 7.11 -19.72
CA GLY A 90 17.62 8.33 -20.51
C GLY A 90 16.54 9.30 -20.02
N TRP A 91 16.14 10.25 -20.87
CA TRP A 91 15.08 11.23 -20.55
C TRP A 91 13.73 10.61 -20.18
N PRO A 92 13.28 9.48 -20.78
CA PRO A 92 12.09 8.79 -20.35
C PRO A 92 12.17 8.29 -18.89
N GLY A 93 13.31 7.70 -18.49
CA GLY A 93 13.55 7.27 -17.12
C GLY A 93 13.55 8.43 -16.13
N PHE A 94 14.18 9.55 -16.47
CA PHE A 94 14.16 10.78 -15.68
C PHE A 94 12.72 11.32 -15.53
N GLY A 95 11.96 11.39 -16.63
CA GLY A 95 10.55 11.82 -16.59
C GLY A 95 9.69 10.93 -15.70
N GLN A 96 9.92 9.61 -15.71
CA GLN A 96 9.23 8.69 -14.82
C GLN A 96 9.63 8.87 -13.35
N ALA A 97 10.93 9.12 -13.07
CA ALA A 97 11.39 9.45 -11.73
C ALA A 97 10.69 10.70 -11.19
N LEU A 98 10.58 11.76 -12.00
CA LEU A 98 9.85 12.97 -11.61
C LEU A 98 8.36 12.68 -11.37
N ALA A 99 7.74 11.88 -12.23
CA ALA A 99 6.32 11.53 -12.13
C ALA A 99 5.97 10.73 -10.86
N THR A 100 6.94 10.06 -10.22
CA THR A 100 6.67 9.35 -8.96
C THR A 100 6.23 10.27 -7.84
N LEU A 101 6.57 11.57 -7.89
CA LEU A 101 6.12 12.58 -6.93
C LEU A 101 4.60 12.61 -6.76
N ARG A 102 3.84 12.32 -7.84
CA ARG A 102 2.36 12.29 -7.81
C ARG A 102 1.80 11.38 -6.72
N PHE A 103 2.44 10.25 -6.46
CA PHE A 103 1.99 9.30 -5.43
C PHE A 103 2.22 9.84 -4.01
N LEU A 104 3.34 10.51 -3.77
CA LEU A 104 3.64 11.15 -2.49
C LEU A 104 2.66 12.30 -2.22
N VAL A 105 2.42 13.13 -3.24
CA VAL A 105 1.45 14.23 -3.16
C VAL A 105 0.03 13.69 -3.00
N PHE A 106 -0.34 12.60 -3.68
CA PHE A 106 -1.63 11.93 -3.51
C PHE A 106 -1.84 11.49 -2.05
N ALA A 107 -0.86 10.81 -1.44
CA ALA A 107 -0.95 10.42 -0.03
C ALA A 107 -1.08 11.63 0.90
N ALA A 108 -0.33 12.72 0.64
CA ALA A 108 -0.43 13.97 1.39
C ALA A 108 -1.79 14.64 1.20
N SER A 109 -2.34 14.64 -0.02
CA SER A 109 -3.67 15.19 -0.31
C SER A 109 -4.79 14.46 0.45
N LEU A 110 -4.69 13.12 0.53
CA LEU A 110 -5.62 12.31 1.34
C LEU A 110 -5.52 12.68 2.82
N GLN A 111 -4.31 12.84 3.34
CA GLN A 111 -4.08 13.16 4.75
C GLN A 111 -4.56 14.57 5.13
N HIS A 112 -4.23 15.59 4.34
CA HIS A 112 -4.36 17.00 4.70
C HIS A 112 -5.55 17.71 4.02
N GLY A 113 -6.12 17.12 2.96
CA GLY A 113 -7.23 17.68 2.19
C GLY A 113 -8.45 16.78 2.18
N VAL A 114 -8.47 15.81 1.29
CA VAL A 114 -9.64 15.01 0.91
C VAL A 114 -10.28 14.27 2.09
N LEU A 115 -9.46 13.64 2.95
CA LEU A 115 -9.93 12.87 4.10
C LEU A 115 -9.77 13.60 5.43
N ALA A 116 -9.66 14.94 5.42
CA ALA A 116 -9.58 15.73 6.63
C ALA A 116 -10.87 15.61 7.47
N GLU A 117 -12.04 15.55 6.82
CA GLU A 117 -13.33 15.43 7.45
C GLU A 117 -13.79 14.00 7.70
N GLN A 118 -14.73 13.80 8.62
CA GLN A 118 -15.23 12.48 9.00
C GLN A 118 -16.09 11.81 7.92
N ARG A 119 -16.90 12.60 7.16
CA ARG A 119 -17.80 12.05 6.12
C ARG A 119 -17.02 11.44 4.95
N PRO A 120 -16.05 12.12 4.31
CA PRO A 120 -15.19 11.52 3.29
C PRO A 120 -14.46 10.27 3.77
N ARG A 121 -13.95 10.25 5.01
CA ARG A 121 -13.30 9.05 5.58
C ARG A 121 -14.25 7.88 5.70
N ARG A 122 -15.50 8.09 6.11
CA ARG A 122 -16.51 7.01 6.19
C ARG A 122 -16.83 6.46 4.80
N LEU A 123 -16.98 7.34 3.81
CA LEU A 123 -17.22 6.93 2.42
C LEU A 123 -16.03 6.13 1.86
N MET A 124 -14.80 6.63 2.02
CA MET A 124 -13.60 5.91 1.60
C MET A 124 -13.49 4.54 2.27
N ARG A 125 -13.76 4.46 3.57
CA ARG A 125 -13.78 3.19 4.31
C ARG A 125 -14.81 2.22 3.71
N GLY A 126 -16.02 2.69 3.40
CA GLY A 126 -17.07 1.90 2.74
C GLY A 126 -16.62 1.39 1.37
N LEU A 127 -15.98 2.24 0.56
CA LEU A 127 -15.47 1.86 -0.77
C LEU A 127 -14.33 0.84 -0.69
N LEU A 128 -13.42 0.97 0.27
CA LEU A 128 -12.34 -0.01 0.49
C LEU A 128 -12.91 -1.38 0.93
N VAL A 129 -13.93 -1.38 1.80
CA VAL A 129 -14.64 -2.62 2.18
C VAL A 129 -15.36 -3.21 0.96
N ALA A 130 -16.07 -2.40 0.18
CA ALA A 130 -16.76 -2.86 -1.03
C ALA A 130 -15.79 -3.46 -2.06
N ALA A 131 -14.64 -2.81 -2.29
CA ALA A 131 -13.60 -3.34 -3.17
C ALA A 131 -13.03 -4.68 -2.66
N CYS A 132 -12.78 -4.78 -1.34
CA CYS A 132 -12.33 -6.03 -0.72
C CYS A 132 -13.36 -7.16 -0.94
N VAL A 133 -14.63 -6.90 -0.64
CA VAL A 133 -15.73 -7.87 -0.83
C VAL A 133 -15.89 -8.25 -2.30
N TYR A 134 -15.81 -7.29 -3.21
CA TYR A 134 -15.91 -7.54 -4.65
C TYR A 134 -14.78 -8.45 -5.16
N ILE A 135 -13.52 -8.15 -4.82
CA ILE A 135 -12.38 -8.99 -5.22
C ILE A 135 -12.50 -10.39 -4.60
N ALA A 136 -12.91 -10.49 -3.33
CA ALA A 136 -13.13 -11.75 -2.63
C ALA A 136 -14.25 -12.59 -3.30
N ALA A 137 -15.37 -11.95 -3.65
CA ALA A 137 -16.49 -12.60 -4.33
C ALA A 137 -16.10 -13.15 -5.71
N GLN A 138 -15.30 -12.39 -6.48
CA GLN A 138 -14.76 -12.83 -7.77
C GLN A 138 -13.84 -14.05 -7.64
N LEU A 139 -12.98 -14.06 -6.62
CA LEU A 139 -12.11 -15.21 -6.33
C LEU A 139 -12.93 -16.45 -5.94
N LEU A 140 -13.96 -16.29 -5.09
CA LEU A 140 -14.85 -17.38 -4.70
C LEU A 140 -15.65 -17.90 -5.89
N LEU A 141 -16.21 -17.02 -6.72
CA LEU A 141 -16.89 -17.40 -7.94
C LEU A 141 -15.97 -18.24 -8.83
N GLN A 142 -14.77 -17.74 -9.11
CA GLN A 142 -13.78 -18.45 -9.93
C GLN A 142 -13.32 -19.77 -9.29
N ALA A 143 -13.24 -19.85 -7.96
CA ALA A 143 -12.89 -21.09 -7.26
C ALA A 143 -13.96 -22.17 -7.47
N VAL A 144 -15.25 -21.79 -7.45
CA VAL A 144 -16.38 -22.71 -7.53
C VAL A 144 -16.75 -23.06 -8.98
N THR A 145 -16.82 -22.06 -9.86
CA THR A 145 -17.29 -22.22 -11.25
C THR A 145 -16.18 -22.49 -12.26
N GLY A 146 -14.92 -22.24 -11.87
CA GLY A 146 -13.76 -22.28 -12.77
C GLY A 146 -13.48 -20.98 -13.52
N HIS A 147 -14.43 -20.04 -13.58
CA HIS A 147 -14.32 -18.77 -14.30
C HIS A 147 -14.74 -17.60 -13.40
N ASN A 148 -14.15 -16.43 -13.66
CA ASN A 148 -14.59 -15.18 -13.03
C ASN A 148 -15.86 -14.64 -13.69
N LEU A 149 -16.39 -13.50 -13.24
CA LEU A 149 -17.59 -12.87 -13.80
C LEU A 149 -17.43 -12.49 -15.31
N PHE A 150 -16.21 -12.31 -15.77
CA PHE A 150 -15.88 -11.93 -17.15
C PHE A 150 -15.59 -13.13 -18.06
N GLY A 151 -15.68 -14.36 -17.52
CA GLY A 151 -15.41 -15.59 -18.26
C GLY A 151 -13.94 -16.03 -18.25
N ASP A 152 -13.04 -15.29 -17.58
CA ASP A 152 -11.62 -15.68 -17.52
C ASP A 152 -11.45 -16.91 -16.65
N PRO A 153 -10.74 -17.96 -17.12
CA PRO A 153 -10.44 -19.16 -16.35
C PRO A 153 -9.36 -18.87 -15.28
N ARG A 154 -9.09 -19.88 -14.43
CA ARG A 154 -7.89 -19.86 -13.58
C ARG A 154 -6.64 -19.69 -14.44
N PHE A 155 -5.65 -19.00 -13.91
CA PHE A 155 -4.38 -18.87 -14.59
C PHE A 155 -3.71 -20.24 -14.82
N HIS A 156 -2.82 -20.35 -15.81
CA HIS A 156 -2.22 -21.62 -16.21
C HIS A 156 -1.49 -22.36 -15.07
N ASP A 157 -0.96 -21.65 -14.08
CA ASP A 157 -0.32 -22.20 -12.89
C ASP A 157 -1.31 -22.64 -11.79
N GLY A 158 -2.61 -22.50 -12.03
CA GLY A 158 -3.69 -22.84 -11.11
C GLY A 158 -4.09 -21.76 -10.14
N THR A 159 -3.41 -20.60 -10.11
CA THR A 159 -3.78 -19.46 -9.24
C THR A 159 -5.07 -18.81 -9.71
N LEU A 160 -5.81 -18.20 -8.78
CA LEU A 160 -7.00 -17.44 -9.09
C LEU A 160 -6.64 -16.01 -9.49
N THR A 161 -7.29 -15.52 -10.54
CA THR A 161 -7.08 -14.16 -11.08
C THR A 161 -8.03 -13.14 -10.46
N GLY A 162 -9.17 -13.59 -9.90
CA GLY A 162 -10.23 -12.70 -9.44
C GLY A 162 -10.80 -11.86 -10.59
N PRO A 163 -10.96 -10.54 -10.41
CA PRO A 163 -11.50 -9.66 -11.46
C PRO A 163 -10.50 -9.30 -12.57
N TYR A 164 -9.32 -9.94 -12.62
CA TYR A 164 -8.25 -9.61 -13.55
C TYR A 164 -7.99 -10.76 -14.54
N ASP A 165 -7.35 -10.44 -15.65
CA ASP A 165 -6.85 -11.38 -16.67
C ASP A 165 -5.61 -12.18 -16.20
N LYS A 166 -4.88 -11.65 -15.21
CA LYS A 166 -3.65 -12.22 -14.65
C LYS A 166 -3.77 -12.38 -13.13
N PRO A 167 -2.90 -13.20 -12.47
CA PRO A 167 -2.99 -13.46 -11.03
C PRO A 167 -2.55 -12.24 -10.18
N ARG A 168 -3.30 -11.16 -10.29
CA ARG A 168 -3.02 -9.88 -9.61
C ARG A 168 -3.91 -9.62 -8.40
N ALA A 169 -4.96 -10.42 -8.18
CA ALA A 169 -5.97 -10.16 -7.15
C ALA A 169 -5.44 -10.31 -5.72
N SER A 170 -4.57 -11.29 -5.49
CA SER A 170 -4.10 -11.62 -4.13
C SER A 170 -3.27 -10.49 -3.49
N ALA A 171 -2.52 -9.74 -4.31
CA ALA A 171 -1.67 -8.67 -3.79
C ALA A 171 -2.48 -7.51 -3.17
N PRO A 172 -3.43 -6.85 -3.84
CA PRO A 172 -4.28 -5.85 -3.21
C PRO A 172 -5.19 -6.46 -2.14
N LEU A 173 -5.73 -7.67 -2.39
CA LEU A 173 -6.63 -8.31 -1.44
C LEU A 173 -5.96 -8.55 -0.09
N SER A 174 -4.70 -9.01 -0.05
CA SER A 174 -3.97 -9.25 1.20
C SER A 174 -3.87 -7.98 2.08
N ARG A 175 -3.80 -6.79 1.48
CA ARG A 175 -3.76 -5.51 2.19
C ARG A 175 -5.15 -5.03 2.60
N LEU A 176 -6.14 -5.18 1.73
CA LEU A 176 -7.53 -4.80 2.01
C LEU A 176 -8.19 -5.70 3.06
N LEU A 177 -7.87 -7.00 3.07
CA LEU A 177 -8.41 -7.96 4.04
C LEU A 177 -8.04 -7.59 5.48
N LEU A 178 -6.81 -7.13 5.73
CA LEU A 178 -6.35 -6.85 7.10
C LEU A 178 -7.27 -5.88 7.85
N PRO A 179 -7.55 -4.65 7.38
CA PRO A 179 -8.47 -3.77 8.09
C PRO A 179 -9.90 -4.32 8.16
N VAL A 180 -10.38 -5.01 7.11
CA VAL A 180 -11.75 -5.52 7.05
C VAL A 180 -11.97 -6.66 8.05
N MET A 181 -11.14 -7.70 8.03
CA MET A 181 -11.30 -8.85 8.93
C MET A 181 -11.03 -8.50 10.40
N LEU A 182 -10.08 -7.58 10.67
CA LEU A 182 -9.82 -7.11 12.03
C LEU A 182 -11.01 -6.32 12.60
N VAL A 183 -11.67 -5.48 11.78
CA VAL A 183 -12.88 -4.76 12.20
C VAL A 183 -14.03 -5.72 12.45
N ALA A 184 -14.25 -6.70 11.58
CA ALA A 184 -15.29 -7.70 11.75
C ALA A 184 -15.05 -8.54 13.01
N SER A 185 -13.81 -9.00 13.23
CA SER A 185 -13.41 -9.72 14.45
C SER A 185 -13.59 -8.85 15.70
N ALA A 186 -13.19 -7.57 15.67
CA ALA A 186 -13.32 -6.64 16.79
C ALA A 186 -14.79 -6.31 17.11
N TRP A 187 -15.64 -6.24 16.09
CA TRP A 187 -17.08 -6.02 16.27
C TRP A 187 -17.71 -7.20 17.03
N ILE A 188 -17.45 -8.44 16.61
CA ILE A 188 -17.96 -9.65 17.28
C ILE A 188 -17.39 -9.75 18.71
N ALA A 189 -16.05 -9.62 18.86
CA ALA A 189 -15.40 -9.68 20.18
C ALA A 189 -15.84 -8.55 21.12
N GLY A 190 -16.26 -7.41 20.59
CA GLY A 190 -16.80 -6.29 21.37
C GLY A 190 -18.08 -6.66 22.13
N HIS A 191 -18.93 -7.48 21.53
CA HIS A 191 -20.16 -7.97 22.19
C HIS A 191 -19.86 -8.97 23.33
N ALA A 192 -18.69 -9.60 23.33
CA ALA A 192 -18.30 -10.53 24.40
C ALA A 192 -18.07 -9.85 25.76
N VAL A 193 -17.89 -8.53 25.79
CA VAL A 193 -17.63 -7.78 27.03
C VAL A 193 -18.91 -7.59 27.88
N ALA A 194 -20.06 -7.52 27.23
CA ALA A 194 -21.35 -7.21 27.86
C ALA A 194 -22.16 -8.45 28.28
N VAL A 195 -21.63 -9.68 28.10
CA VAL A 195 -22.41 -10.93 28.31
C VAL A 195 -21.83 -11.82 29.38
N LYS A 196 -22.66 -12.77 29.90
CA LYS A 196 -22.25 -13.78 30.86
C LYS A 196 -21.04 -14.59 30.37
N ARG A 197 -20.23 -15.14 31.30
CA ARG A 197 -18.96 -15.83 31.04
C ARG A 197 -19.08 -16.96 30.00
N SER A 198 -20.13 -17.77 30.04
CA SER A 198 -20.36 -18.86 29.07
C SER A 198 -20.53 -18.34 27.64
N ARG A 199 -21.36 -17.31 27.46
CA ARG A 199 -21.61 -16.69 26.15
C ARG A 199 -20.40 -15.89 25.65
N ARG A 200 -19.56 -15.39 26.56
CA ARG A 200 -18.32 -14.68 26.23
C ARG A 200 -17.35 -15.54 25.42
N TRP A 201 -17.11 -16.79 25.85
CA TRP A 201 -16.21 -17.70 25.13
C TRP A 201 -16.73 -18.05 23.75
N TRP A 202 -18.03 -18.24 23.60
CA TRP A 202 -18.67 -18.44 22.30
C TRP A 202 -18.44 -17.26 21.35
N LEU A 203 -18.66 -16.01 21.79
CA LEU A 203 -18.43 -14.81 20.97
C LEU A 203 -16.95 -14.64 20.62
N LEU A 204 -16.03 -14.97 21.52
CA LEU A 204 -14.60 -14.96 21.21
C LEU A 204 -14.24 -16.04 20.18
N ALA A 205 -14.83 -17.21 20.25
CA ALA A 205 -14.66 -18.27 19.24
C ALA A 205 -15.23 -17.83 17.88
N VAL A 206 -16.44 -17.26 17.84
CA VAL A 206 -17.05 -16.74 16.60
C VAL A 206 -16.23 -15.59 16.02
N SER A 207 -15.56 -14.78 16.82
CA SER A 207 -14.70 -13.70 16.33
C SER A 207 -13.45 -14.17 15.54
N VAL A 208 -13.14 -15.48 15.59
CA VAL A 208 -12.10 -16.10 14.75
C VAL A 208 -12.57 -16.25 13.29
N LEU A 209 -13.87 -16.42 13.05
CA LEU A 209 -14.42 -16.74 11.71
C LEU A 209 -14.05 -15.73 10.63
N PRO A 210 -14.12 -14.39 10.82
CA PRO A 210 -13.69 -13.44 9.80
C PRO A 210 -12.21 -13.58 9.43
N LEU A 211 -11.36 -13.94 10.39
CA LEU A 211 -9.92 -14.14 10.16
C LEU A 211 -9.69 -15.44 9.37
N LEU A 212 -10.38 -16.53 9.72
CA LEU A 212 -10.31 -17.80 9.01
C LEU A 212 -10.85 -17.66 7.57
N ALA A 213 -11.95 -16.94 7.39
CA ALA A 213 -12.50 -16.67 6.05
C ALA A 213 -11.49 -15.89 5.18
N GLY A 214 -10.85 -14.86 5.72
CA GLY A 214 -9.80 -14.14 5.01
C GLY A 214 -8.59 -15.02 4.66
N LEU A 215 -8.13 -15.86 5.60
CA LEU A 215 -7.04 -16.81 5.35
C LEU A 215 -7.43 -17.87 4.31
N ALA A 216 -8.64 -18.42 4.39
CA ALA A 216 -9.13 -19.41 3.42
C ALA A 216 -9.17 -18.81 2.00
N LEU A 217 -9.62 -17.55 1.84
CA LEU A 217 -9.55 -16.84 0.57
C LEU A 217 -8.12 -16.73 0.04
N MET A 218 -7.15 -16.39 0.90
CA MET A 218 -5.75 -16.28 0.49
C MET A 218 -5.14 -17.63 0.12
N VAL A 219 -5.53 -18.71 0.82
CA VAL A 219 -5.12 -20.09 0.47
C VAL A 219 -5.72 -20.50 -0.88
N LEU A 220 -7.02 -20.26 -1.11
CA LEU A 220 -7.67 -20.56 -2.38
C LEU A 220 -7.08 -19.77 -3.55
N ALA A 221 -6.70 -18.50 -3.31
CA ALA A 221 -6.05 -17.67 -4.32
C ALA A 221 -4.71 -18.24 -4.80
N GLY A 222 -4.04 -19.07 -4.00
CA GLY A 222 -2.90 -19.88 -4.38
C GLY A 222 -1.57 -19.11 -4.48
N GLN A 223 -1.48 -17.87 -4.01
CA GLN A 223 -0.25 -17.07 -4.05
C GLN A 223 0.47 -17.05 -2.70
N ARG A 224 1.73 -17.52 -2.69
CA ARG A 224 2.56 -17.72 -1.48
C ARG A 224 2.84 -16.44 -0.72
N MET A 225 3.45 -15.46 -1.39
CA MET A 225 3.87 -14.22 -0.72
C MET A 225 2.69 -13.43 -0.14
N PRO A 226 1.57 -13.22 -0.85
CA PRO A 226 0.41 -12.58 -0.25
C PRO A 226 -0.14 -13.31 0.97
N LEU A 227 -0.14 -14.65 0.99
CA LEU A 227 -0.57 -15.44 2.16
C LEU A 227 0.38 -15.23 3.35
N LEU A 228 1.71 -15.37 3.14
CA LEU A 228 2.72 -15.15 4.19
C LEU A 228 2.66 -13.72 4.74
N LEU A 229 2.44 -12.74 3.88
CA LEU A 229 2.30 -11.35 4.29
C LEU A 229 1.04 -11.10 5.11
N VAL A 230 -0.09 -11.76 4.79
CA VAL A 230 -1.29 -11.69 5.65
C VAL A 230 -1.01 -12.31 7.02
N LEU A 231 -0.36 -13.47 7.09
CA LEU A 231 0.02 -14.08 8.36
C LEU A 231 0.91 -13.15 9.19
N LEU A 232 1.91 -12.52 8.57
CA LEU A 232 2.74 -11.50 9.22
C LEU A 232 1.89 -10.31 9.70
N GLY A 233 0.93 -9.85 8.90
CA GLY A 233 -0.01 -8.79 9.26
C GLY A 233 -0.87 -9.15 10.48
N LEU A 234 -1.29 -10.43 10.61
CA LEU A 234 -1.99 -10.92 11.79
C LEU A 234 -1.09 -10.94 13.02
N VAL A 235 0.18 -11.35 12.90
CA VAL A 235 1.16 -11.29 13.99
C VAL A 235 1.32 -9.85 14.49
N VAL A 236 1.59 -8.90 13.60
CA VAL A 236 1.73 -7.47 13.93
C VAL A 236 0.46 -6.95 14.59
N SER A 237 -0.72 -7.33 14.07
CA SER A 237 -2.00 -6.94 14.64
C SER A 237 -2.21 -7.51 16.05
N GLY A 238 -1.75 -8.73 16.33
CA GLY A 238 -1.81 -9.36 17.64
C GLY A 238 -0.94 -8.68 18.70
N LEU A 239 0.20 -8.11 18.26
CA LEU A 239 1.05 -7.30 19.13
C LEU A 239 0.36 -5.99 19.53
N LEU A 240 -0.40 -5.38 18.61
CA LEU A 240 -1.02 -4.06 18.79
C LEU A 240 -2.45 -4.13 19.37
N LEU A 241 -3.21 -5.21 19.10
CA LEU A 241 -4.62 -5.39 19.51
C LEU A 241 -4.75 -6.42 20.62
N ARG A 242 -4.49 -6.03 21.87
CA ARG A 242 -4.54 -6.94 23.03
C ARG A 242 -5.85 -7.72 23.15
N ARG A 243 -6.99 -7.09 22.82
CA ARG A 243 -8.33 -7.74 22.90
C ARG A 243 -8.55 -8.82 21.84
N LEU A 244 -7.83 -8.76 20.72
CA LEU A 244 -7.93 -9.73 19.63
C LEU A 244 -6.82 -10.79 19.64
N ARG A 245 -5.97 -10.84 20.68
CA ARG A 245 -4.87 -11.81 20.73
C ARG A 245 -5.34 -13.24 20.62
N PHE A 246 -6.44 -13.61 21.32
CA PHE A 246 -6.98 -14.95 21.23
C PHE A 246 -7.47 -15.28 19.82
N PRO A 247 -8.39 -14.54 19.19
CA PRO A 247 -8.82 -14.87 17.83
C PRO A 247 -7.69 -14.82 16.81
N LEU A 248 -6.73 -13.90 16.93
CA LEU A 248 -5.57 -13.81 16.03
C LEU A 248 -4.65 -15.03 16.18
N LEU A 249 -4.33 -15.43 17.42
CA LEU A 249 -3.52 -16.61 17.66
C LEU A 249 -4.23 -17.88 17.17
N ALA A 250 -5.53 -18.03 17.44
CA ALA A 250 -6.32 -19.15 16.95
C ALA A 250 -6.32 -19.24 15.41
N ALA A 251 -6.44 -18.10 14.73
CA ALA A 251 -6.37 -18.03 13.26
C ALA A 251 -4.97 -18.41 12.73
N LEU A 252 -3.90 -17.95 13.39
CA LEU A 252 -2.52 -18.30 13.04
C LEU A 252 -2.24 -19.79 13.22
N VAL A 253 -2.72 -20.39 14.30
CA VAL A 253 -2.59 -21.83 14.54
C VAL A 253 -3.42 -22.65 13.55
N ALA A 254 -4.58 -22.15 13.13
CA ALA A 254 -5.42 -22.83 12.13
C ALA A 254 -4.89 -22.67 10.67
N ALA A 255 -4.01 -21.72 10.41
CA ALA A 255 -3.52 -21.47 9.04
C ALA A 255 -2.84 -22.68 8.38
N PRO A 256 -1.94 -23.44 9.03
CA PRO A 256 -1.38 -24.67 8.46
C PRO A 256 -2.44 -25.72 8.14
N VAL A 257 -3.49 -25.82 8.98
CA VAL A 257 -4.60 -26.74 8.75
C VAL A 257 -5.39 -26.34 7.51
N LEU A 258 -5.66 -25.03 7.31
CA LEU A 258 -6.31 -24.53 6.09
C LEU A 258 -5.47 -24.83 4.83
N VAL A 259 -4.14 -24.68 4.91
CA VAL A 259 -3.24 -25.05 3.82
C VAL A 259 -3.30 -26.55 3.57
N ALA A 260 -3.28 -27.40 4.59
CA ALA A 260 -3.39 -28.87 4.44
C ALA A 260 -4.74 -29.28 3.82
N ILE A 261 -5.86 -28.68 4.27
CA ILE A 261 -7.19 -28.90 3.69
C ILE A 261 -7.23 -28.54 2.21
N SER A 262 -6.46 -27.52 1.78
CA SER A 262 -6.42 -27.12 0.38
C SER A 262 -5.87 -28.21 -0.56
N ALA A 263 -5.13 -29.20 -0.05
CA ALA A 263 -4.70 -30.36 -0.83
C ALA A 263 -5.90 -31.16 -1.40
N PHE A 264 -7.02 -31.16 -0.69
CA PHE A 264 -8.25 -31.85 -1.10
C PHE A 264 -9.23 -30.92 -1.81
N VAL A 265 -9.41 -29.70 -1.30
CA VAL A 265 -10.41 -28.74 -1.83
C VAL A 265 -9.92 -28.02 -3.08
N SER A 266 -8.65 -27.69 -3.16
CA SER A 266 -8.02 -26.99 -4.30
C SER A 266 -6.59 -27.48 -4.52
N PRO A 267 -6.39 -28.71 -5.06
CA PRO A 267 -5.06 -29.31 -5.24
C PRO A 267 -4.07 -28.44 -6.02
N ARG A 268 -4.56 -27.66 -6.99
CA ARG A 268 -3.73 -26.72 -7.77
C ARG A 268 -3.18 -25.60 -6.88
N SER A 269 -4.00 -25.03 -5.99
CA SER A 269 -3.55 -24.01 -5.02
C SER A 269 -2.51 -24.62 -4.06
N PHE A 270 -2.75 -25.83 -3.54
CA PHE A 270 -1.80 -26.53 -2.67
C PHE A 270 -0.47 -26.79 -3.38
N ALA A 271 -0.50 -27.30 -4.60
CA ALA A 271 0.72 -27.54 -5.38
C ALA A 271 1.55 -26.26 -5.56
N HIS A 272 0.89 -25.13 -5.84
CA HIS A 272 1.57 -23.85 -5.98
C HIS A 272 2.10 -23.31 -4.64
N LEU A 273 1.30 -23.43 -3.56
CA LEU A 273 1.68 -22.92 -2.24
C LEU A 273 2.79 -23.73 -1.56
N VAL A 274 2.75 -25.05 -1.68
CA VAL A 274 3.61 -25.96 -0.90
C VAL A 274 4.65 -26.63 -1.78
N VAL A 275 4.22 -27.39 -2.82
CA VAL A 275 5.14 -28.23 -3.60
C VAL A 275 6.14 -27.37 -4.37
N LEU A 276 5.66 -26.43 -5.16
CA LEU A 276 6.53 -25.53 -5.92
C LEU A 276 7.40 -24.64 -5.02
N PHE A 277 6.88 -24.25 -3.85
CA PHE A 277 7.65 -23.48 -2.89
C PHE A 277 8.81 -24.27 -2.29
N SER A 278 8.57 -25.50 -1.86
CA SER A 278 9.62 -26.36 -1.30
C SER A 278 10.73 -26.63 -2.33
N THR A 279 10.36 -26.90 -3.57
CA THR A 279 11.33 -27.09 -4.66
C THR A 279 12.20 -25.87 -4.89
N GLN A 280 11.58 -24.67 -4.95
CA GLN A 280 12.31 -23.41 -5.14
C GLN A 280 13.17 -23.01 -3.95
N MET A 281 12.78 -23.37 -2.73
CA MET A 281 13.57 -23.08 -1.54
C MET A 281 14.74 -24.05 -1.35
N HIS A 282 14.62 -25.29 -1.86
CA HIS A 282 15.71 -26.25 -1.82
C HIS A 282 16.94 -25.79 -2.63
N ASP A 283 16.69 -25.14 -3.76
CA ASP A 283 17.73 -24.56 -4.61
C ASP A 283 17.41 -23.08 -4.93
N PHE A 284 17.36 -22.26 -3.87
CA PHE A 284 17.02 -20.86 -4.00
C PHE A 284 17.93 -20.07 -4.96
N PRO A 285 19.28 -20.25 -4.94
CA PRO A 285 20.18 -19.54 -5.85
C PRO A 285 19.82 -19.69 -7.33
N ASN A 286 19.39 -20.87 -7.75
CA ASN A 286 19.00 -21.17 -9.14
C ASN A 286 17.49 -21.00 -9.39
N SER A 287 16.71 -20.61 -8.37
CA SER A 287 15.31 -20.28 -8.55
C SER A 287 15.13 -18.98 -9.33
N PRO A 288 13.98 -18.76 -10.00
CA PRO A 288 13.72 -17.50 -10.72
C PRO A 288 13.94 -16.26 -9.87
N TYR A 289 13.56 -16.30 -8.58
CA TYR A 289 13.79 -15.18 -7.65
C TYR A 289 15.26 -15.07 -7.24
N GLY A 290 15.94 -16.18 -7.01
CA GLY A 290 17.37 -16.19 -6.67
C GLY A 290 18.20 -15.55 -7.77
N LEU A 291 17.96 -15.90 -9.02
CA LEU A 291 18.66 -15.32 -10.17
C LEU A 291 18.37 -13.81 -10.33
N ILE A 292 17.11 -13.38 -10.16
CA ILE A 292 16.74 -11.96 -10.21
C ILE A 292 17.41 -11.17 -9.08
N TYR A 293 17.43 -11.70 -7.85
CA TYR A 293 18.06 -11.06 -6.71
C TYR A 293 19.58 -10.99 -6.87
N ASN A 294 20.19 -12.07 -7.36
CA ASN A 294 21.61 -12.09 -7.69
C ASN A 294 21.97 -10.98 -8.67
N ARG A 295 21.22 -10.86 -9.78
CA ARG A 295 21.40 -9.82 -10.78
C ARG A 295 21.24 -8.42 -10.21
N ALA A 296 20.22 -8.19 -9.35
CA ALA A 296 20.02 -6.91 -8.70
C ALA A 296 21.20 -6.53 -7.78
N VAL A 297 21.75 -7.51 -7.05
CA VAL A 297 22.92 -7.29 -6.19
C VAL A 297 24.18 -7.05 -7.03
N ALA A 298 24.39 -7.76 -8.14
CA ALA A 298 25.51 -7.50 -9.06
C ALA A 298 25.48 -6.06 -9.63
N ILE A 299 24.29 -5.58 -10.04
CA ILE A 299 24.11 -4.19 -10.48
C ILE A 299 24.47 -3.21 -9.35
N ALA A 300 24.01 -3.49 -8.14
CA ALA A 300 24.24 -2.61 -6.98
C ALA A 300 25.72 -2.54 -6.57
N ILE A 301 26.44 -3.69 -6.61
CA ILE A 301 27.87 -3.73 -6.31
C ILE A 301 28.67 -2.89 -7.33
N ALA A 302 28.29 -2.97 -8.60
CA ALA A 302 28.94 -2.22 -9.66
C ALA A 302 28.61 -0.71 -9.61
N ASN A 303 27.47 -0.33 -9.01
CA ASN A 303 26.97 1.05 -8.95
C ASN A 303 26.52 1.43 -7.52
N PRO A 304 27.41 1.39 -6.52
CA PRO A 304 27.01 1.36 -5.11
C PRO A 304 26.40 2.67 -4.61
N LEU A 305 26.79 3.85 -5.14
CA LEU A 305 26.36 5.13 -4.58
C LEU A 305 25.06 5.64 -5.20
N THR A 306 24.91 5.51 -6.51
CA THR A 306 23.84 6.16 -7.29
C THR A 306 22.90 5.17 -8.00
N GLY A 307 23.26 3.89 -8.04
CA GLY A 307 22.55 2.95 -8.89
C GLY A 307 22.64 3.34 -10.38
N LEU A 308 21.63 2.97 -11.14
CA LEU A 308 21.53 3.21 -12.59
C LEU A 308 20.41 4.22 -12.95
N GLY A 309 19.79 4.87 -11.97
CA GLY A 309 18.60 5.69 -12.16
C GLY A 309 17.30 4.89 -12.11
N PHE A 310 16.17 5.56 -12.27
CA PHE A 310 14.84 4.98 -12.22
C PHE A 310 14.70 3.81 -13.21
N ASP A 311 14.04 2.72 -12.76
CA ASP A 311 14.01 1.44 -13.47
C ASP A 311 15.40 0.83 -13.72
N GLY A 312 16.35 1.08 -12.82
CA GLY A 312 17.75 0.65 -12.93
C GLY A 312 17.91 -0.84 -13.13
N PHE A 313 17.12 -1.67 -12.44
CA PHE A 313 17.10 -3.11 -12.68
C PHE A 313 16.65 -3.45 -14.10
N ARG A 314 15.54 -2.87 -14.57
CA ARG A 314 14.99 -3.11 -15.91
C ARG A 314 16.00 -2.77 -17.02
N ASN A 315 16.65 -1.63 -16.88
CA ASN A 315 17.58 -1.11 -17.88
C ASN A 315 18.96 -1.80 -17.80
N GLY A 316 19.37 -2.24 -16.60
CA GLY A 316 20.67 -2.87 -16.37
C GLY A 316 20.67 -4.40 -16.53
N CYS A 317 19.57 -5.08 -16.26
CA CYS A 317 19.52 -6.54 -16.18
C CYS A 317 20.05 -7.25 -17.42
N GLY A 318 19.79 -6.73 -18.62
CA GLY A 318 20.22 -7.32 -19.88
C GLY A 318 21.68 -7.01 -20.28
N LEU A 319 22.41 -6.23 -19.48
CA LEU A 319 23.78 -5.86 -19.79
C LEU A 319 24.75 -6.97 -19.37
N PRO A 320 25.58 -7.50 -20.29
CA PRO A 320 26.50 -8.63 -20.01
C PRO A 320 27.47 -8.37 -18.85
N VAL A 321 27.80 -7.12 -18.57
CA VAL A 321 28.70 -6.74 -17.47
C VAL A 321 28.17 -7.17 -16.09
N TYR A 322 26.87 -7.41 -15.94
CA TYR A 322 26.23 -7.86 -14.70
C TYR A 322 25.89 -9.36 -14.72
N PHE A 323 26.29 -10.12 -15.75
CA PHE A 323 26.04 -11.56 -15.84
C PHE A 323 27.03 -12.29 -14.93
N GLN A 324 26.53 -12.80 -13.82
CA GLN A 324 27.31 -13.49 -12.81
C GLN A 324 26.43 -14.53 -12.10
N ASP A 325 27.02 -15.71 -11.83
CA ASP A 325 26.38 -16.68 -10.95
C ASP A 325 26.46 -16.28 -9.48
N TRP A 326 25.79 -17.04 -8.65
CA TRP A 326 25.84 -16.85 -7.20
C TRP A 326 27.19 -17.32 -6.63
N PRO A 327 27.86 -16.58 -5.76
CA PRO A 327 27.46 -15.27 -5.21
C PRO A 327 27.85 -14.08 -6.11
N PRO A 328 27.05 -13.02 -6.15
CA PRO A 328 27.18 -11.90 -7.10
C PRO A 328 28.44 -11.02 -6.90
N TRP A 329 29.22 -11.29 -5.87
CA TRP A 329 30.50 -10.61 -5.59
C TRP A 329 31.72 -11.42 -6.04
N SER A 330 31.53 -12.55 -6.73
CA SER A 330 32.58 -13.40 -7.28
C SER A 330 32.61 -13.30 -8.80
N PRO A 331 33.32 -12.31 -9.38
CA PRO A 331 33.38 -12.13 -10.83
C PRO A 331 33.93 -13.34 -11.55
N GLY A 332 33.39 -13.64 -12.73
CA GLY A 332 33.86 -14.75 -13.57
C GLY A 332 33.19 -16.11 -13.38
N ASN A 333 32.20 -16.19 -12.50
CA ASN A 333 31.36 -17.36 -12.33
C ASN A 333 30.14 -17.28 -13.27
N GLY A 334 30.11 -18.05 -14.35
CA GLY A 334 28.95 -18.22 -15.23
C GLY A 334 28.24 -16.94 -15.71
N ASP A 335 27.00 -17.07 -16.22
CA ASP A 335 26.22 -15.97 -16.78
C ASP A 335 24.97 -15.59 -15.93
N GLY A 336 24.73 -16.33 -14.83
CA GLY A 336 23.58 -16.09 -13.96
C GLY A 336 22.23 -16.12 -14.70
N GLY A 337 22.10 -16.99 -15.69
CA GLY A 337 20.93 -17.13 -16.56
C GLY A 337 20.83 -16.07 -17.67
N GLY A 338 21.89 -15.28 -17.88
CA GLY A 338 22.01 -14.32 -18.97
C GLY A 338 20.88 -13.27 -19.00
N ALA A 339 20.45 -12.91 -20.22
CA ALA A 339 19.33 -11.98 -20.42
C ALA A 339 17.95 -12.63 -20.24
N ALA A 340 17.89 -13.98 -20.25
CA ALA A 340 16.60 -14.71 -20.19
C ALA A 340 15.84 -14.52 -18.87
N ILE A 341 16.55 -14.20 -17.77
CA ILE A 341 15.94 -13.95 -16.47
C ILE A 341 15.36 -12.54 -16.32
N CYS A 342 15.61 -11.65 -17.28
CA CYS A 342 15.29 -10.23 -17.13
C CYS A 342 13.78 -9.98 -17.17
N VAL A 343 13.32 -9.33 -16.13
CA VAL A 343 11.94 -8.88 -15.94
C VAL A 343 11.90 -7.38 -15.69
N GLN A 344 10.68 -6.82 -15.58
CA GLN A 344 10.52 -5.36 -15.49
C GLN A 344 11.06 -4.73 -14.17
N HIS A 345 11.25 -5.51 -13.10
CA HIS A 345 11.64 -5.02 -11.79
C HIS A 345 12.27 -6.15 -10.95
N ALA A 346 13.04 -5.77 -9.93
CA ALA A 346 13.77 -6.69 -9.06
C ALA A 346 12.90 -7.57 -8.14
N HIS A 347 11.56 -7.48 -8.22
CA HIS A 347 10.58 -8.15 -7.35
C HIS A 347 10.78 -7.92 -5.85
N ASN A 348 11.50 -6.87 -5.47
CA ASN A 348 11.73 -6.46 -4.09
C ASN A 348 11.99 -4.96 -4.07
N HIS A 349 11.29 -4.20 -3.21
CA HIS A 349 11.39 -2.73 -3.17
C HIS A 349 12.77 -2.26 -2.73
N ALA A 350 13.40 -2.95 -1.76
CA ALA A 350 14.74 -2.60 -1.30
C ALA A 350 15.79 -2.81 -2.41
N LEU A 351 15.74 -3.95 -3.10
CA LEU A 351 16.62 -4.22 -4.24
C LEU A 351 16.36 -3.26 -5.40
N GLN A 352 15.09 -2.89 -5.65
CA GLN A 352 14.75 -1.88 -6.65
C GLN A 352 15.34 -0.52 -6.28
N ALA A 353 15.15 -0.06 -5.03
CA ALA A 353 15.73 1.20 -4.56
C ALA A 353 17.27 1.19 -4.64
N LEU A 354 17.88 0.05 -4.36
CA LEU A 354 19.33 -0.13 -4.44
C LEU A 354 19.85 -0.06 -5.88
N THR A 355 19.15 -0.70 -6.83
CA THR A 355 19.52 -0.63 -8.26
C THR A 355 19.22 0.72 -8.90
N ASP A 356 18.20 1.42 -8.41
CA ASP A 356 17.79 2.72 -8.94
C ASP A 356 18.64 3.88 -8.41
N SER A 357 19.02 3.85 -7.14
CA SER A 357 19.59 5.03 -6.46
C SER A 357 20.70 4.70 -5.44
N GLY A 358 21.25 3.49 -5.52
CA GLY A 358 22.38 3.03 -4.70
C GLY A 358 22.07 2.94 -3.21
N VAL A 359 23.11 2.79 -2.38
CA VAL A 359 22.97 2.65 -0.92
C VAL A 359 22.38 3.91 -0.27
N ILE A 360 22.65 5.09 -0.84
CA ILE A 360 22.08 6.36 -0.36
C ILE A 360 20.56 6.36 -0.59
N GLY A 361 20.13 5.98 -1.79
CA GLY A 361 18.71 5.89 -2.11
C GLY A 361 18.00 4.82 -1.29
N LEU A 362 18.63 3.67 -1.07
CA LEU A 362 18.12 2.62 -0.18
C LEU A 362 17.94 3.13 1.26
N ALA A 363 18.93 3.86 1.80
CA ALA A 363 18.85 4.42 3.15
C ALA A 363 17.71 5.45 3.26
N LEU A 364 17.56 6.33 2.27
CA LEU A 364 16.45 7.30 2.20
C LEU A 364 15.09 6.61 2.02
N PHE A 365 15.02 5.56 1.22
CA PHE A 365 13.81 4.74 1.06
C PHE A 365 13.35 4.15 2.41
N TRP A 366 14.26 3.51 3.16
CA TRP A 366 13.93 2.98 4.47
C TRP A 366 13.61 4.05 5.49
N ALA A 367 14.29 5.19 5.45
CA ALA A 367 13.94 6.34 6.30
C ALA A 367 12.52 6.83 6.01
N MET A 368 12.10 6.88 4.74
CA MET A 368 10.74 7.23 4.32
C MET A 368 9.72 6.21 4.83
N VAL A 369 9.98 4.91 4.65
CA VAL A 369 9.11 3.83 5.13
C VAL A 369 8.94 3.89 6.66
N VAL A 370 10.03 4.07 7.40
CA VAL A 370 10.01 4.24 8.86
C VAL A 370 9.21 5.48 9.25
N ALA A 371 9.38 6.60 8.55
CA ALA A 371 8.62 7.82 8.81
C ALA A 371 7.11 7.61 8.61
N TRP A 372 6.68 6.87 7.59
CA TRP A 372 5.28 6.47 7.40
C TRP A 372 4.77 5.59 8.54
N LEU A 373 5.53 4.55 8.91
CA LEU A 373 5.13 3.65 9.99
C LEU A 373 5.03 4.38 11.34
N VAL A 374 5.96 5.30 11.62
CA VAL A 374 5.89 6.16 12.82
C VAL A 374 4.64 7.05 12.78
N ALA A 375 4.34 7.66 11.63
CA ALA A 375 3.15 8.51 11.47
C ALA A 375 1.85 7.71 11.65
N LEU A 376 1.74 6.53 11.03
CA LEU A 376 0.60 5.62 11.17
C LEU A 376 0.46 5.06 12.59
N GLY A 377 1.58 4.79 13.26
CA GLY A 377 1.66 4.23 14.61
C GLY A 377 1.24 5.19 15.73
N ARG A 378 1.18 6.51 15.43
CA ARG A 378 0.83 7.53 16.44
C ARG A 378 -0.50 7.24 17.11
N GLY A 379 -0.49 7.07 18.41
CA GLY A 379 -1.68 6.84 19.23
C GLY A 379 -2.33 5.46 19.07
N LEU A 380 -1.71 4.47 18.41
CA LEU A 380 -2.24 3.11 18.34
C LEU A 380 -2.23 2.41 19.70
N SER A 381 -1.20 2.63 20.53
CA SER A 381 -1.07 2.03 21.86
C SER A 381 -2.08 2.54 22.89
N ARG A 382 -2.68 3.72 22.64
CA ARG A 382 -3.64 4.38 23.57
C ARG A 382 -5.09 4.00 23.31
N GLY A 383 -5.37 3.21 22.28
CA GLY A 383 -6.73 2.86 21.90
C GLY A 383 -7.34 1.78 22.79
N GLN A 384 -8.66 1.86 23.04
CA GLN A 384 -9.41 0.92 23.87
C GLN A 384 -9.83 -0.38 23.16
N GLY A 385 -9.27 -0.70 21.99
CA GLY A 385 -9.51 -1.97 21.30
C GLY A 385 -10.84 -2.08 20.55
N GLY A 386 -11.49 -0.96 20.23
CA GLY A 386 -12.73 -0.96 19.44
C GLY A 386 -12.48 -1.06 17.92
N MET A 387 -13.57 -1.07 17.13
CA MET A 387 -13.54 -1.15 15.65
C MET A 387 -12.66 -0.08 15.00
N GLN A 388 -12.65 1.15 15.53
CA GLN A 388 -11.82 2.24 15.04
C GLN A 388 -10.31 1.92 15.16
N GLN A 389 -9.91 1.34 16.30
CA GLN A 389 -8.52 0.94 16.50
C GLN A 389 -8.18 -0.26 15.62
N ALA A 390 -9.06 -1.24 15.48
CA ALA A 390 -8.88 -2.37 14.60
C ALA A 390 -8.70 -1.93 13.13
N TRP A 391 -9.49 -0.94 12.67
CA TRP A 391 -9.33 -0.34 11.35
C TRP A 391 -7.94 0.29 11.16
N ARG A 392 -7.50 1.13 12.12
CA ARG A 392 -6.20 1.79 12.07
C ARG A 392 -5.03 0.81 12.14
N VAL A 393 -5.12 -0.22 12.99
CA VAL A 393 -4.10 -1.28 13.06
C VAL A 393 -4.08 -2.08 11.76
N GLY A 394 -5.22 -2.36 11.16
CA GLY A 394 -5.29 -3.03 9.85
C GLY A 394 -4.63 -2.22 8.74
N LEU A 395 -4.82 -0.90 8.69
CA LEU A 395 -4.14 -0.02 7.74
C LEU A 395 -2.62 0.06 8.01
N PHE A 396 -2.22 0.15 9.27
CA PHE A 396 -0.81 0.08 9.66
C PHE A 396 -0.16 -1.24 9.21
N ALA A 397 -0.82 -2.36 9.50
CA ALA A 397 -0.34 -3.68 9.10
C ALA A 397 -0.30 -3.84 7.58
N ALA A 398 -1.28 -3.29 6.84
CA ALA A 398 -1.30 -3.31 5.37
C ALA A 398 -0.09 -2.59 4.75
N VAL A 399 0.29 -1.42 5.29
CA VAL A 399 1.48 -0.68 4.87
C VAL A 399 2.75 -1.43 5.29
N PHE A 400 2.79 -1.93 6.52
CA PHE A 400 3.94 -2.68 7.03
C PHE A 400 4.27 -3.92 6.20
N ILE A 401 3.27 -4.74 5.85
CA ILE A 401 3.49 -5.94 5.03
C ILE A 401 3.81 -5.61 3.57
N HIS A 402 3.37 -4.46 3.07
CA HIS A 402 3.70 -4.03 1.71
C HIS A 402 5.18 -3.75 1.56
N GLU A 403 5.78 -3.11 2.56
CA GLU A 403 7.18 -2.72 2.62
C GLU A 403 8.05 -3.71 3.41
N TRP A 404 7.56 -4.94 3.63
CA TRP A 404 8.36 -5.94 4.32
C TRP A 404 9.63 -6.27 3.52
N PRO A 405 10.84 -6.26 4.13
CA PRO A 405 12.12 -6.34 3.42
C PRO A 405 12.30 -7.51 2.47
N ILE A 406 11.66 -8.65 2.77
CA ILE A 406 11.73 -9.85 1.95
C ILE A 406 10.45 -10.10 1.14
N ALA A 407 9.55 -9.12 1.09
CA ALA A 407 8.34 -9.25 0.28
C ALA A 407 8.71 -9.26 -1.21
N SER A 408 8.18 -10.25 -1.94
CA SER A 408 8.16 -10.16 -3.39
C SER A 408 7.04 -9.21 -3.82
N ALA A 409 7.42 -8.12 -4.46
CA ALA A 409 6.51 -7.06 -4.88
C ALA A 409 6.83 -6.61 -6.31
N SER A 410 5.86 -6.01 -6.99
CA SER A 410 6.11 -5.27 -8.23
C SER A 410 6.86 -3.97 -7.92
N ALA A 411 7.31 -3.23 -8.94
CA ALA A 411 7.92 -1.93 -8.70
C ALA A 411 7.01 -1.03 -7.85
N PHE A 412 7.61 -0.25 -6.96
CA PHE A 412 6.97 0.56 -5.92
C PHE A 412 5.81 1.43 -6.43
N THR A 413 5.94 2.01 -7.62
CA THR A 413 4.94 2.86 -8.24
C THR A 413 4.14 2.18 -9.35
N ASN A 414 4.31 0.85 -9.52
CA ASN A 414 3.63 0.13 -10.59
C ASN A 414 2.13 -0.04 -10.30
N MET A 415 1.31 0.40 -11.25
CA MET A 415 -0.14 0.27 -11.17
C MET A 415 -0.63 -1.16 -11.51
N PRO A 416 -1.69 -1.66 -10.89
CA PRO A 416 -2.54 -0.97 -9.90
C PRO A 416 -2.05 -1.08 -8.45
N LEU A 417 -1.02 -1.89 -8.15
CA LEU A 417 -0.62 -2.19 -6.78
C LEU A 417 -0.07 -0.96 -6.04
N GLY A 418 0.74 -0.12 -6.72
CA GLY A 418 1.19 1.16 -6.17
C GLY A 418 0.03 2.09 -5.84
N GLY A 419 -0.99 2.16 -6.73
CA GLY A 419 -2.21 2.93 -6.46
C GLY A 419 -2.94 2.47 -5.19
N TRP A 420 -3.12 1.16 -5.01
CA TRP A 420 -3.68 0.59 -3.77
C TRP A 420 -2.85 0.92 -2.54
N PHE A 421 -1.53 0.83 -2.67
CA PHE A 421 -0.62 1.13 -1.57
C PHE A 421 -0.75 2.58 -1.11
N PHE A 422 -0.61 3.55 -2.02
CA PHE A 422 -0.69 4.97 -1.67
C PHE A 422 -2.08 5.41 -1.20
N LEU A 423 -3.14 4.76 -1.71
CA LEU A 423 -4.50 4.97 -1.22
C LEU A 423 -4.66 4.50 0.24
N LEU A 424 -4.16 3.30 0.58
CA LEU A 424 -4.19 2.77 1.94
C LEU A 424 -3.29 3.57 2.88
N LEU A 425 -2.09 3.96 2.43
CA LEU A 425 -1.17 4.82 3.16
C LEU A 425 -1.82 6.16 3.50
N GLY A 426 -2.32 6.89 2.49
CA GLY A 426 -2.96 8.19 2.69
C GLY A 426 -4.21 8.11 3.58
N THR A 427 -5.03 7.05 3.42
CA THR A 427 -6.17 6.78 4.30
C THR A 427 -5.72 6.53 5.73
N GLY A 428 -4.68 5.73 5.94
CA GLY A 428 -4.13 5.44 7.25
C GLY A 428 -3.55 6.68 7.94
N LEU A 429 -2.82 7.52 7.19
CA LEU A 429 -2.27 8.79 7.67
C LEU A 429 -3.39 9.78 8.07
N ALA A 430 -4.48 9.86 7.29
CA ALA A 430 -5.64 10.68 7.62
C ALA A 430 -6.34 10.19 8.91
N GLU A 431 -6.44 8.88 9.12
CA GLU A 431 -6.98 8.31 10.35
C GLU A 431 -6.06 8.51 11.57
N ALA A 432 -4.74 8.54 11.36
CA ALA A 432 -3.77 8.81 12.42
C ALA A 432 -3.75 10.28 12.85
N SER A 433 -3.92 11.21 11.93
CA SER A 433 -3.91 12.66 12.17
C SER A 433 -5.10 13.14 13.01
N ARG A 434 -6.16 12.34 13.13
CA ARG A 434 -7.38 12.66 13.90
C ARG A 434 -7.11 12.94 15.38
N ASN A 435 -6.06 12.39 15.96
CA ASN A 435 -5.71 12.56 17.39
C ASN A 435 -4.80 13.76 17.66
N VAL A 436 -4.31 14.40 16.59
CA VAL A 436 -3.55 15.64 16.66
C VAL A 436 -4.51 16.75 16.23
N ARG A 437 -5.21 17.38 17.19
CA ARG A 437 -5.93 18.62 16.91
C ARG A 437 -4.90 19.67 16.51
N TYR A 438 -4.71 19.88 15.21
CA TYR A 438 -4.24 21.18 14.77
C TYR A 438 -5.34 22.18 15.14
N PRO A 439 -5.05 23.25 15.89
CA PRO A 439 -5.99 24.31 16.04
C PRO A 439 -6.24 24.84 14.62
N VAL A 440 -7.41 24.53 14.08
CA VAL A 440 -7.95 25.28 12.94
C VAL A 440 -8.04 26.70 13.49
N GLN A 441 -7.13 27.56 13.08
CA GLN A 441 -7.29 28.98 13.27
C GLN A 441 -8.57 29.37 12.52
N THR A 442 -9.66 29.42 13.26
CA THR A 442 -10.89 30.11 12.89
C THR A 442 -10.57 31.60 12.82
N ALA A 443 -9.81 32.00 11.81
CA ALA A 443 -9.62 33.38 11.45
C ALA A 443 -10.90 34.01 10.83
N ALA A 444 -12.04 33.34 10.94
CA ALA A 444 -13.31 33.77 10.38
C ALA A 444 -14.35 34.27 11.44
N THR A 445 -14.01 34.24 12.72
CA THR A 445 -14.97 34.67 13.77
C THR A 445 -14.52 35.87 14.61
N ALA A 446 -13.40 36.52 14.20
CA ALA A 446 -12.95 37.74 14.89
C ALA A 446 -13.46 39.05 14.27
N TYR A 447 -14.36 39.00 13.31
CA TYR A 447 -14.91 40.20 12.66
C TYR A 447 -16.42 40.18 12.65
N ILE A 448 -17.09 40.10 13.74
CA ILE A 448 -18.46 40.62 13.97
C ILE A 448 -18.76 40.44 15.48
N GLN A 449 -18.24 41.30 16.31
CA GLN A 449 -18.96 41.76 17.49
C GLN A 449 -19.35 43.22 17.24
N PRO A 450 -20.64 43.54 17.17
CA PRO A 450 -21.07 44.93 17.22
C PRO A 450 -20.74 45.44 18.62
N ASN A 451 -20.07 46.58 18.66
CA ASN A 451 -19.80 47.35 19.85
C ASN A 451 -21.14 47.88 20.41
N THR A 452 -21.68 47.22 21.41
CA THR A 452 -22.85 47.68 22.17
C THR A 452 -22.42 48.11 23.56
N ASP A 453 -21.54 49.09 23.63
CA ASP A 453 -21.27 49.85 24.85
C ASP A 453 -21.18 51.35 24.51
N SER A 454 -22.35 51.98 24.30
CA SER A 454 -22.55 53.40 24.44
C SER A 454 -24.05 53.64 24.52
N GLU A 455 -24.59 53.60 25.74
CA GLU A 455 -25.79 54.36 26.18
C GLU A 455 -26.22 53.88 27.57
N LYS A 456 -25.55 54.41 28.57
CA LYS A 456 -26.18 54.64 29.91
C LYS A 456 -25.25 55.51 30.75
N GLN A 457 -25.29 56.80 30.46
CA GLN A 457 -25.11 57.89 31.43
C GLN A 457 -25.91 59.05 30.88
N ASP A 458 -27.03 59.27 31.52
CA ASP A 458 -27.69 60.51 31.82
C ASP A 458 -29.20 60.23 32.01
N GLY A 459 -29.67 60.43 33.32
CA GLY A 459 -31.02 60.34 33.70
C GLY A 459 -31.21 59.90 35.13
#